data_f7696a1034764ffdecf82dbbe9affb9f
#
_entry.id   f7696a1034764ffdecf82dbbe9affb9f
#
_cell.length_a   1.000
_cell.length_b   1.000
_cell.length_c   1.000
_cell.angle_alpha   90.00
_cell.angle_beta   90.00
_cell.angle_gamma   90.00
#
_symmetry.space_group_name_H-M   'P 1'
#
loop_
_entity.id
_entity.type
_entity.pdbx_description
1 polymer ?
#
loop_
_entity_poly.entity_id
_entity_poly.type
_entity_poly.pdbx_seq_one_letter_code
_entity_poly.pdbx_strand_id
1 'polypeptide(L)'
;MQRSMKRLARNARRISISAIYTGAAVMLCAHSAKAEFITLSDFDNTAVVTDLNSLGVPTPHIFATPLKVGIYMFTTDSGQLGYGASGLNNSNALSTTTDLGWMRIDIAPSAQVTKFGLLVGLPGPQQHNHEAVLFFDDYNHLLGGTGVSRRGGFQFVAFENTEGLIGSVLIQDADLNSSSFVVDNLVSQSHRP
;
A
#
# COMPACT_ATOMS: atom_id res chain seq x y z
N MET A 1 -22.82 -34.51 -6.26
CA MET A 1 -23.22 -33.46 -5.31
C MET A 1 -22.09 -32.50 -4.88
N GLN A 2 -20.89 -32.96 -4.57
CA GLN A 2 -19.77 -32.11 -4.11
C GLN A 2 -19.25 -31.08 -5.13
N ARG A 3 -19.34 -31.32 -6.46
CA ARG A 3 -18.90 -30.35 -7.50
C ARG A 3 -19.80 -29.12 -7.64
N SER A 4 -21.08 -29.24 -7.30
CA SER A 4 -22.04 -28.12 -7.37
C SER A 4 -21.85 -27.11 -6.24
N MET A 5 -21.53 -27.60 -5.04
CA MET A 5 -21.28 -26.72 -3.87
C MET A 5 -20.01 -25.88 -4.02
N LYS A 6 -18.94 -26.42 -4.65
CA LYS A 6 -17.71 -25.64 -4.89
C LYS A 6 -17.90 -24.50 -5.88
N ARG A 7 -18.84 -24.64 -6.85
CA ARG A 7 -19.17 -23.55 -7.78
C ARG A 7 -20.00 -22.43 -7.12
N LEU A 8 -20.91 -22.80 -6.22
CA LEU A 8 -21.69 -21.81 -5.46
C LEU A 8 -20.82 -21.00 -4.49
N ALA A 9 -19.86 -21.63 -3.82
CA ALA A 9 -18.95 -20.92 -2.94
C ALA A 9 -18.02 -19.96 -3.68
N ARG A 10 -17.57 -20.30 -4.90
CA ARG A 10 -16.77 -19.39 -5.75
C ARG A 10 -17.59 -18.19 -6.25
N ASN A 11 -18.87 -18.39 -6.58
CA ASN A 11 -19.72 -17.30 -7.03
C ASN A 11 -20.13 -16.35 -5.88
N ALA A 12 -20.35 -16.88 -4.67
CA ALA A 12 -20.64 -16.05 -3.50
C ALA A 12 -19.46 -15.15 -3.13
N ARG A 13 -18.20 -15.64 -3.22
CA ARG A 13 -17.01 -14.79 -3.01
C ARG A 13 -16.85 -13.70 -4.05
N ARG A 14 -17.16 -14.00 -5.34
CA ARG A 14 -17.09 -12.99 -6.42
C ARG A 14 -18.09 -11.85 -6.24
N ILE A 15 -19.31 -12.14 -5.75
CA ILE A 15 -20.33 -11.12 -5.54
C ILE A 15 -19.96 -10.18 -4.38
N SER A 16 -19.37 -10.71 -3.31
CA SER A 16 -18.97 -9.89 -2.16
C SER A 16 -17.85 -8.88 -2.48
N ILE A 17 -16.89 -9.23 -3.34
CA ILE A 17 -15.75 -8.37 -3.67
C ILE A 17 -16.16 -7.27 -4.66
N SER A 18 -17.00 -7.58 -5.65
CA SER A 18 -17.53 -6.56 -6.56
C SER A 18 -18.39 -5.52 -5.83
N ALA A 19 -19.14 -5.90 -4.79
CA ALA A 19 -19.94 -4.98 -3.99
C ALA A 19 -19.07 -3.98 -3.18
N ILE A 20 -17.88 -4.39 -2.74
CA ILE A 20 -16.95 -3.51 -2.03
C ILE A 20 -16.38 -2.44 -2.96
N TYR A 21 -16.03 -2.78 -4.20
CA TYR A 21 -15.49 -1.84 -5.17
C TYR A 21 -16.53 -0.81 -5.64
N THR A 22 -17.78 -1.23 -5.85
CA THR A 22 -18.86 -0.33 -6.23
C THR A 22 -19.24 0.60 -5.06
N GLY A 23 -19.17 0.10 -3.82
CA GLY A 23 -19.41 0.90 -2.63
C GLY A 23 -18.31 1.94 -2.35
N ALA A 24 -17.04 1.61 -2.58
CA ALA A 24 -15.92 2.54 -2.40
C ALA A 24 -15.95 3.69 -3.42
N ALA A 25 -16.32 3.42 -4.67
CA ALA A 25 -16.45 4.45 -5.69
C ALA A 25 -17.62 5.42 -5.43
N VAL A 26 -18.69 4.98 -4.79
CA VAL A 26 -19.86 5.81 -4.47
C VAL A 26 -19.68 6.62 -3.19
N MET A 27 -18.88 6.14 -2.21
CA MET A 27 -18.58 6.91 -1.00
C MET A 27 -17.54 8.02 -1.20
N LEU A 28 -16.75 7.99 -2.29
CA LEU A 28 -15.80 9.05 -2.65
C LEU A 28 -16.45 10.41 -2.97
N CYS A 29 -17.76 10.45 -3.20
CA CYS A 29 -18.45 11.69 -3.55
C CYS A 29 -19.09 12.44 -2.37
N ALA A 30 -19.00 11.96 -1.13
CA ALA A 30 -19.78 12.52 -0.01
C ALA A 30 -18.97 13.26 1.06
N HIS A 31 -17.64 13.28 0.99
CA HIS A 31 -16.82 14.08 1.90
C HIS A 31 -16.15 15.20 1.11
N SER A 32 -16.41 16.44 1.47
CA SER A 32 -15.73 17.62 0.95
C SER A 32 -14.24 17.47 1.23
N ALA A 33 -13.46 17.31 0.17
CA ALA A 33 -12.08 16.87 0.23
C ALA A 33 -11.20 17.89 0.97
N LYS A 34 -10.77 17.52 2.13
CA LYS A 34 -9.62 18.06 2.84
C LYS A 34 -8.46 17.07 2.83
N ALA A 35 -8.55 16.07 1.99
CA ALA A 35 -7.56 15.04 1.77
C ALA A 35 -7.42 14.81 0.27
N GLU A 36 -6.20 14.90 -0.27
CA GLU A 36 -5.95 14.86 -1.71
C GLU A 36 -4.67 14.10 -2.08
N PHE A 37 -4.64 13.63 -3.33
CA PHE A 37 -3.42 13.07 -3.91
C PHE A 37 -2.45 14.20 -4.25
N ILE A 38 -1.19 14.01 -3.84
CA ILE A 38 -0.09 14.96 -4.04
C ILE A 38 1.07 14.29 -4.79
N THR A 39 2.03 15.09 -5.21
CA THR A 39 3.25 14.64 -5.87
C THR A 39 4.46 14.78 -4.96
N LEU A 40 5.62 14.26 -5.37
CA LEU A 40 6.85 14.40 -4.60
C LEU A 40 7.25 15.87 -4.40
N SER A 41 6.92 16.76 -5.34
CA SER A 41 7.21 18.19 -5.24
C SER A 41 6.38 18.92 -4.19
N ASP A 42 5.32 18.33 -3.67
CA ASP A 42 4.46 18.92 -2.64
C ASP A 42 4.99 18.68 -1.21
N PHE A 43 6.05 17.86 -1.09
CA PHE A 43 6.81 17.72 0.14
C PHE A 43 7.87 18.83 0.24
N ASP A 44 8.01 19.40 1.41
CA ASP A 44 9.03 20.41 1.67
C ASP A 44 10.34 19.79 2.22
N ASN A 45 11.30 20.64 2.56
CA ASN A 45 12.60 20.22 3.08
C ASN A 45 12.56 19.61 4.49
N THR A 46 11.40 19.56 5.15
CA THR A 46 11.20 18.90 6.45
C THR A 46 10.74 17.45 6.30
N ALA A 47 10.42 17.04 5.08
CA ALA A 47 10.02 15.66 4.80
C ALA A 47 11.15 14.67 5.12
N VAL A 48 10.77 13.56 5.72
CA VAL A 48 11.68 12.47 6.08
C VAL A 48 11.54 11.36 5.06
N VAL A 49 12.64 11.03 4.38
CA VAL A 49 12.72 9.88 3.50
C VAL A 49 13.22 8.68 4.31
N THR A 50 12.45 7.60 4.33
CA THR A 50 12.87 6.32 4.88
C THR A 50 13.28 5.42 3.73
N ASP A 51 14.59 5.26 3.56
CA ASP A 51 15.18 4.39 2.58
C ASP A 51 15.13 2.93 3.06
N LEU A 52 14.52 2.07 2.26
CA LEU A 52 14.45 0.63 2.53
C LEU A 52 15.68 -0.15 2.02
N ASN A 53 16.66 0.52 1.40
CA ASN A 53 17.85 -0.13 0.83
C ASN A 53 18.76 -0.79 1.86
N SER A 54 18.75 -0.33 3.11
CA SER A 54 19.65 -0.84 4.13
C SER A 54 18.94 -1.18 5.43
N LEU A 55 18.22 -2.30 5.45
CA LEU A 55 17.61 -2.83 6.69
C LEU A 55 18.60 -3.61 7.54
N GLY A 56 19.90 -3.58 7.21
CA GLY A 56 20.98 -4.18 8.01
C GLY A 56 21.05 -5.71 7.94
N VAL A 57 20.38 -6.33 6.97
CA VAL A 57 20.37 -7.77 6.76
C VAL A 57 20.86 -8.15 5.36
N PRO A 58 21.43 -9.37 5.19
CA PRO A 58 21.76 -9.88 3.85
C PRO A 58 20.54 -9.97 2.94
N THR A 59 20.73 -9.85 1.63
CA THR A 59 19.70 -10.03 0.62
C THR A 59 19.97 -11.25 -0.25
N PRO A 60 18.96 -12.06 -0.60
CA PRO A 60 17.54 -11.93 -0.18
C PRO A 60 17.28 -12.33 1.27
N HIS A 61 16.27 -11.75 1.88
CA HIS A 61 15.86 -12.05 3.25
C HIS A 61 14.32 -12.15 3.36
N ILE A 62 13.83 -12.90 4.35
CA ILE A 62 12.40 -12.96 4.69
C ILE A 62 12.24 -12.53 6.14
N PHE A 63 11.47 -11.48 6.34
CA PHE A 63 11.07 -11.02 7.67
C PHE A 63 9.73 -11.62 8.08
N ALA A 64 9.59 -11.99 9.35
CA ALA A 64 8.27 -12.18 9.94
C ALA A 64 7.59 -10.83 10.16
N THR A 65 6.27 -10.77 10.02
CA THR A 65 5.50 -9.56 10.34
C THR A 65 4.82 -9.70 11.71
N PRO A 66 4.60 -8.60 12.44
CA PRO A 66 4.87 -7.22 12.04
C PRO A 66 6.37 -6.86 12.03
N LEU A 67 6.82 -6.20 10.96
CA LEU A 67 8.17 -5.65 10.83
C LEU A 67 8.14 -4.15 11.13
N LYS A 68 8.99 -3.70 12.08
CA LYS A 68 9.12 -2.28 12.40
C LYS A 68 10.33 -1.67 11.71
N VAL A 69 10.10 -0.57 10.97
CA VAL A 69 11.15 0.25 10.35
C VAL A 69 10.90 1.72 10.70
N GLY A 70 11.69 2.27 11.59
CA GLY A 70 11.49 3.64 12.08
C GLY A 70 10.11 3.82 12.73
N ILE A 71 9.31 4.72 12.17
CA ILE A 71 7.94 5.03 12.63
C ILE A 71 6.88 4.12 11.99
N TYR A 72 7.26 3.21 11.09
CA TYR A 72 6.36 2.36 10.30
C TYR A 72 6.31 0.94 10.84
N MET A 73 5.12 0.35 10.80
CA MET A 73 4.89 -1.05 11.12
C MET A 73 4.25 -1.73 9.90
N PHE A 74 4.96 -2.69 9.33
CA PHE A 74 4.51 -3.44 8.16
C PHE A 74 3.86 -4.75 8.60
N THR A 75 2.66 -5.03 8.09
CA THR A 75 1.95 -6.30 8.24
C THR A 75 1.48 -6.81 6.89
N THR A 76 1.37 -8.13 6.75
CA THR A 76 0.87 -8.80 5.53
C THR A 76 -0.07 -9.92 5.90
N ASP A 77 -0.86 -10.37 4.95
CA ASP A 77 -1.75 -11.54 5.07
C ASP A 77 -0.99 -12.86 5.31
N SER A 78 0.18 -13.00 4.69
CA SER A 78 1.03 -14.19 4.85
C SER A 78 1.81 -14.24 6.15
N GLY A 79 1.87 -13.13 6.90
CA GLY A 79 2.74 -13.00 8.07
C GLY A 79 4.24 -12.90 7.71
N GLN A 80 4.57 -12.68 6.44
CA GLN A 80 5.95 -12.61 5.94
C GLN A 80 6.14 -11.52 4.90
N LEU A 81 7.33 -10.90 4.89
CA LEU A 81 7.78 -9.92 3.91
C LEU A 81 9.08 -10.38 3.27
N GLY A 82 9.13 -10.40 1.95
CA GLY A 82 10.36 -10.56 1.18
C GLY A 82 11.17 -9.25 1.18
N TYR A 83 12.49 -9.36 1.23
CA TYR A 83 13.41 -8.24 1.10
C TYR A 83 14.54 -8.59 0.13
N GLY A 84 14.74 -7.77 -0.88
CA GLY A 84 15.75 -8.02 -1.89
C GLY A 84 15.79 -6.99 -3.01
N ALA A 85 16.65 -7.22 -4.01
CA ALA A 85 16.89 -6.34 -5.15
C ALA A 85 15.72 -6.35 -6.15
N SER A 86 14.56 -5.93 -5.71
CA SER A 86 13.31 -5.82 -6.48
C SER A 86 12.77 -4.39 -6.57
N GLY A 87 13.43 -3.44 -5.92
CA GLY A 87 13.10 -2.03 -5.93
C GLY A 87 13.49 -1.29 -7.21
N LEU A 88 13.27 0.02 -7.23
CA LEU A 88 13.62 0.90 -8.34
C LEU A 88 15.15 0.84 -8.60
N ASN A 89 15.55 0.65 -9.85
CA ASN A 89 16.96 0.53 -10.25
C ASN A 89 17.72 -0.60 -9.53
N ASN A 90 17.06 -1.72 -9.23
CA ASN A 90 17.60 -2.85 -8.46
C ASN A 90 17.97 -2.49 -7.01
N SER A 91 17.39 -1.46 -6.43
CA SER A 91 17.46 -1.21 -5.00
C SER A 91 16.81 -2.32 -4.19
N ASN A 92 17.16 -2.45 -2.91
CA ASN A 92 16.45 -3.37 -2.03
C ASN A 92 15.11 -2.77 -1.64
N ALA A 93 14.07 -3.60 -1.63
CA ALA A 93 12.71 -3.20 -1.33
C ALA A 93 11.98 -4.30 -0.57
N LEU A 94 10.85 -3.97 0.03
CA LEU A 94 9.95 -4.92 0.67
C LEU A 94 8.89 -5.40 -0.32
N SER A 95 8.57 -6.69 -0.29
CA SER A 95 7.55 -7.30 -1.14
C SER A 95 6.64 -8.22 -0.34
N THR A 96 5.42 -8.44 -0.83
CA THR A 96 4.61 -9.56 -0.36
C THR A 96 5.24 -10.87 -0.81
N THR A 97 5.09 -11.92 -0.02
CA THR A 97 5.61 -13.27 -0.33
C THR A 97 4.55 -14.16 -0.95
N THR A 98 3.31 -13.70 -0.98
CA THR A 98 2.15 -14.41 -1.55
C THR A 98 1.56 -13.64 -2.71
N ASP A 99 1.08 -14.39 -3.69
CA ASP A 99 0.20 -13.88 -4.72
C ASP A 99 -1.17 -13.55 -4.12
N LEU A 100 -1.82 -12.49 -4.58
CA LEU A 100 -3.09 -11.97 -4.03
C LEU A 100 -2.99 -11.41 -2.61
N GLY A 101 -1.79 -11.07 -2.18
CA GLY A 101 -1.53 -10.57 -0.84
C GLY A 101 -1.92 -9.09 -0.66
N TRP A 102 -1.95 -8.70 0.60
CA TRP A 102 -2.00 -7.28 0.98
C TRP A 102 -0.83 -6.95 1.91
N MET A 103 -0.46 -5.68 1.90
CA MET A 103 0.48 -5.08 2.85
C MET A 103 -0.15 -3.86 3.49
N ARG A 104 -0.16 -3.82 4.81
CA ARG A 104 -0.55 -2.64 5.57
C ARG A 104 0.70 -2.01 6.19
N ILE A 105 0.78 -0.70 6.10
CA ILE A 105 1.83 0.13 6.70
C ILE A 105 1.13 1.02 7.72
N ASP A 106 1.24 0.68 9.01
CA ASP A 106 0.74 1.53 10.09
C ASP A 106 1.81 2.57 10.45
N ILE A 107 1.40 3.80 10.67
CA ILE A 107 2.26 4.94 10.99
C ILE A 107 2.08 5.25 12.49
N ALA A 108 3.19 5.37 13.22
CA ALA A 108 3.12 5.69 14.64
C ALA A 108 2.41 7.04 14.87
N PRO A 109 1.35 7.13 15.69
CA PRO A 109 0.60 8.37 15.90
C PRO A 109 1.48 9.52 16.44
N SER A 110 2.54 9.19 17.19
CA SER A 110 3.52 10.16 17.70
C SER A 110 4.30 10.89 16.61
N ALA A 111 4.31 10.37 15.39
CA ALA A 111 4.98 11.01 14.25
C ALA A 111 4.17 12.17 13.65
N GLN A 112 2.88 12.28 13.96
CA GLN A 112 1.99 13.37 13.52
C GLN A 112 2.02 13.60 11.99
N VAL A 113 2.01 12.52 11.21
CA VAL A 113 2.16 12.56 9.75
C VAL A 113 0.89 13.07 9.11
N THR A 114 1.00 14.11 8.30
CA THR A 114 -0.09 14.69 7.50
C THR A 114 0.10 14.50 6.00
N LYS A 115 1.35 14.29 5.55
CA LYS A 115 1.66 13.88 4.17
C LYS A 115 2.45 12.59 4.18
N PHE A 116 2.04 11.64 3.37
CA PHE A 116 2.73 10.37 3.23
C PHE A 116 2.75 9.92 1.78
N GLY A 117 3.90 9.44 1.33
CA GLY A 117 4.10 8.89 0.00
C GLY A 117 5.01 7.67 0.00
N LEU A 118 4.87 6.85 -1.03
CA LEU A 118 5.66 5.65 -1.22
C LEU A 118 5.81 5.32 -2.71
N LEU A 119 6.90 4.63 -3.05
CA LEU A 119 7.06 4.00 -4.35
C LEU A 119 6.42 2.61 -4.32
N VAL A 120 5.47 2.36 -5.21
CA VAL A 120 4.87 1.03 -5.41
C VAL A 120 5.28 0.52 -6.77
N GLY A 121 5.84 -0.68 -6.82
CA GLY A 121 6.26 -1.35 -8.03
C GLY A 121 5.59 -2.71 -8.18
N LEU A 122 5.43 -3.14 -9.43
CA LEU A 122 4.90 -4.44 -9.79
C LEU A 122 5.98 -5.22 -10.53
N PRO A 123 6.70 -6.14 -9.88
CA PRO A 123 7.76 -6.91 -10.52
C PRO A 123 7.20 -7.90 -11.53
N GLY A 124 7.86 -8.01 -12.69
CA GLY A 124 7.60 -9.04 -13.71
C GLY A 124 6.83 -8.59 -14.95
N PRO A 125 6.74 -9.44 -15.98
CA PRO A 125 6.30 -9.08 -17.33
C PRO A 125 4.77 -9.13 -17.55
N GLN A 126 3.96 -9.46 -16.55
CA GLN A 126 2.52 -9.66 -16.72
C GLN A 126 1.75 -8.33 -16.89
N GLN A 127 0.85 -8.28 -17.87
CA GLN A 127 0.35 -7.03 -18.45
C GLN A 127 -0.91 -6.42 -17.81
N HIS A 128 -1.50 -7.04 -16.79
CA HIS A 128 -2.86 -6.70 -16.33
C HIS A 128 -3.05 -6.61 -14.82
N ASN A 129 -2.01 -6.36 -14.06
CA ASN A 129 -2.17 -6.25 -12.62
C ASN A 129 -2.33 -4.80 -12.20
N HIS A 130 -3.31 -4.57 -11.36
CA HIS A 130 -3.56 -3.30 -10.70
C HIS A 130 -3.54 -3.52 -9.19
N GLU A 131 -2.82 -2.66 -8.50
CA GLU A 131 -2.84 -2.62 -7.04
C GLU A 131 -3.68 -1.43 -6.60
N ALA A 132 -4.51 -1.63 -5.59
CA ALA A 132 -5.17 -0.53 -4.91
C ALA A 132 -4.29 -0.05 -3.75
N VAL A 133 -4.06 1.25 -3.68
CA VAL A 133 -3.39 1.93 -2.57
C VAL A 133 -4.42 2.79 -1.86
N LEU A 134 -4.73 2.45 -0.61
CA LEU A 134 -5.78 3.08 0.20
C LEU A 134 -5.16 3.75 1.42
N PHE A 135 -5.52 5.00 1.68
CA PHE A 135 -5.04 5.81 2.81
C PHE A 135 -6.13 5.93 3.87
N PHE A 136 -5.76 5.79 5.12
CA PHE A 136 -6.66 5.87 6.27
C PHE A 136 -6.14 6.87 7.30
N ASP A 137 -7.05 7.49 8.03
CA ASP A 137 -6.71 8.32 9.19
C ASP A 137 -6.28 7.46 10.41
N ASP A 138 -5.95 8.11 11.51
CA ASP A 138 -5.57 7.48 12.76
C ASP A 138 -6.72 6.76 13.49
N TYR A 139 -7.98 6.97 13.05
CA TYR A 139 -9.18 6.25 13.48
C TYR A 139 -9.57 5.13 12.51
N ASN A 140 -8.75 4.87 11.48
CA ASN A 140 -9.00 3.87 10.44
C ASN A 140 -10.20 4.20 9.53
N HIS A 141 -10.56 5.49 9.37
CA HIS A 141 -11.51 5.90 8.33
C HIS A 141 -10.76 6.10 7.01
N LEU A 142 -11.38 5.66 5.92
CA LEU A 142 -10.83 5.82 4.58
C LEU A 142 -10.76 7.31 4.19
N LEU A 143 -9.56 7.80 3.91
CA LEU A 143 -9.31 9.15 3.38
C LEU A 143 -9.41 9.18 1.86
N GLY A 144 -8.87 8.18 1.18
CA GLY A 144 -8.87 8.07 -0.26
C GLY A 144 -8.11 6.86 -0.77
N GLY A 145 -8.15 6.63 -2.08
CA GLY A 145 -7.45 5.52 -2.70
C GLY A 145 -7.20 5.74 -4.19
N THR A 146 -6.17 5.09 -4.72
CA THR A 146 -5.81 5.10 -6.14
C THR A 146 -5.38 3.72 -6.61
N GLY A 147 -5.41 3.51 -7.93
CA GLY A 147 -4.85 2.32 -8.56
C GLY A 147 -3.44 2.55 -9.07
N VAL A 148 -2.56 1.58 -8.88
CA VAL A 148 -1.23 1.51 -9.50
C VAL A 148 -1.27 0.44 -10.57
N SER A 149 -0.85 0.78 -11.81
CA SER A 149 -0.86 -0.15 -12.93
C SER A 149 0.56 -0.49 -13.39
N ARG A 150 0.77 -1.72 -13.86
CA ARG A 150 2.08 -2.20 -14.34
C ARG A 150 2.69 -1.47 -15.50
N ARG A 151 1.90 -0.80 -16.32
CA ARG A 151 2.43 -0.11 -17.50
C ARG A 151 3.46 0.98 -17.17
N GLY A 152 3.55 1.38 -15.90
CA GLY A 152 4.45 2.43 -15.44
C GLY A 152 5.68 1.96 -14.64
N GLY A 153 5.86 0.65 -14.39
CA GLY A 153 6.93 0.19 -13.48
C GLY A 153 6.67 0.63 -12.04
N PHE A 154 7.61 1.37 -11.44
CA PHE A 154 7.39 2.01 -10.14
C PHE A 154 6.59 3.29 -10.30
N GLN A 155 5.59 3.47 -9.45
CA GLN A 155 4.79 4.69 -9.35
C GLN A 155 4.93 5.28 -7.95
N PHE A 156 5.13 6.59 -7.89
CA PHE A 156 5.05 7.33 -6.63
C PHE A 156 3.58 7.63 -6.35
N VAL A 157 3.11 7.19 -5.19
CA VAL A 157 1.75 7.45 -4.71
C VAL A 157 1.87 8.21 -3.41
N ALA A 158 1.25 9.38 -3.32
CA ALA A 158 1.28 10.19 -2.12
C ALA A 158 -0.06 10.87 -1.85
N PHE A 159 -0.30 11.16 -0.58
CA PHE A 159 -1.55 11.70 -0.08
C PHE A 159 -1.30 12.73 1.01
N GLU A 160 -2.11 13.79 1.05
CA GLU A 160 -2.14 14.79 2.10
C GLU A 160 -3.50 14.80 2.80
N ASN A 161 -3.47 14.80 4.13
CA ASN A 161 -4.64 15.04 4.97
C ASN A 161 -4.44 16.37 5.71
N THR A 162 -5.09 17.42 5.25
CA THR A 162 -4.94 18.78 5.81
C THR A 162 -5.72 18.99 7.12
N GLU A 163 -6.61 18.07 7.50
CA GLU A 163 -7.43 18.19 8.69
C GLU A 163 -7.10 17.21 9.81
N GLY A 164 -6.21 16.26 9.53
CA GLY A 164 -5.89 15.23 10.49
C GLY A 164 -4.61 14.48 10.13
N LEU A 165 -4.43 13.34 10.75
CA LEU A 165 -3.27 12.50 10.54
C LEU A 165 -3.55 11.42 9.49
N ILE A 166 -2.50 10.95 8.85
CA ILE A 166 -2.51 9.70 8.10
C ILE A 166 -2.01 8.62 9.06
N GLY A 167 -2.90 7.69 9.40
CA GLY A 167 -2.62 6.62 10.37
C GLY A 167 -2.11 5.34 9.71
N SER A 168 -2.56 5.05 8.48
CA SER A 168 -2.09 3.85 7.76
C SER A 168 -2.33 3.89 6.27
N VAL A 169 -1.62 3.02 5.55
CA VAL A 169 -1.80 2.75 4.13
C VAL A 169 -1.96 1.25 3.92
N LEU A 170 -2.96 0.86 3.12
CA LEU A 170 -3.18 -0.51 2.69
C LEU A 170 -2.92 -0.62 1.19
N ILE A 171 -2.08 -1.56 0.81
CA ILE A 171 -1.82 -1.93 -0.57
C ILE A 171 -2.34 -3.33 -0.76
N GLN A 172 -3.17 -3.54 -1.78
CA GLN A 172 -3.78 -4.84 -2.05
C GLN A 172 -3.98 -5.06 -3.54
N ASP A 173 -3.91 -6.32 -3.96
CA ASP A 173 -4.23 -6.71 -5.34
C ASP A 173 -5.69 -6.39 -5.66
N ALA A 174 -5.90 -5.59 -6.71
CA ALA A 174 -7.23 -5.18 -7.16
C ALA A 174 -7.87 -6.17 -8.15
N ASP A 175 -7.08 -6.98 -8.85
CA ASP A 175 -7.53 -7.80 -9.99
C ASP A 175 -7.69 -9.29 -9.68
N LEU A 176 -7.28 -9.75 -8.51
CA LEU A 176 -7.26 -11.17 -8.13
C LEU A 176 -6.42 -12.06 -9.10
N ASN A 177 -5.48 -11.47 -9.80
CA ASN A 177 -4.64 -12.11 -10.82
C ASN A 177 -3.22 -12.36 -10.36
N SER A 178 -3.06 -12.77 -9.11
CA SER A 178 -1.81 -13.26 -8.52
C SER A 178 -0.54 -12.51 -8.94
N SER A 179 -0.22 -11.44 -8.26
CA SER A 179 1.12 -10.86 -8.33
C SER A 179 1.54 -10.29 -7.00
N SER A 180 2.78 -10.53 -6.66
CA SER A 180 3.43 -9.79 -5.60
C SER A 180 3.65 -8.35 -6.04
N PHE A 181 3.54 -7.42 -5.13
CA PHE A 181 3.98 -6.04 -5.34
C PHE A 181 5.17 -5.71 -4.43
N VAL A 182 5.81 -4.61 -4.74
CA VAL A 182 7.02 -4.14 -4.07
C VAL A 182 6.78 -2.73 -3.56
N VAL A 183 7.24 -2.47 -2.35
CA VAL A 183 7.27 -1.13 -1.75
C VAL A 183 8.72 -0.72 -1.56
N ASP A 184 9.06 0.46 -2.08
CA ASP A 184 10.37 1.08 -1.94
C ASP A 184 10.18 2.54 -1.50
N ASN A 185 11.15 3.08 -0.80
CA ASN A 185 11.22 4.47 -0.34
C ASN A 185 9.91 5.07 0.17
N LEU A 186 9.85 5.31 1.46
CA LEU A 186 8.73 6.00 2.11
C LEU A 186 9.10 7.45 2.35
N VAL A 187 8.18 8.36 2.09
CA VAL A 187 8.33 9.78 2.39
C VAL A 187 7.22 10.21 3.33
N SER A 188 7.55 10.87 4.41
CA SER A 188 6.56 11.41 5.33
C SER A 188 6.89 12.83 5.74
N GLN A 189 5.87 13.61 5.99
CA GLN A 189 5.97 14.95 6.53
C GLN A 189 4.92 15.15 7.60
N SER A 190 5.35 15.67 8.75
CA SER A 190 4.45 16.06 9.82
C SER A 190 4.10 17.54 9.69
N HIS A 191 2.88 17.89 10.05
CA HIS A 191 2.53 19.30 10.24
C HIS A 191 3.30 19.83 11.45
N ARG A 192 4.19 20.80 11.22
CA ARG A 192 4.73 21.60 12.33
C ARG A 192 3.84 22.83 12.44
N PRO A 193 3.27 23.08 13.61
CA PRO A 193 2.57 24.33 13.88
C PRO A 193 3.51 25.52 13.79
#